data_19762e525c17a11901e5e860348697fc
#
_entry.id   19762e525c17a11901e5e860348697fc
#
_cell.length_a   1.000
_cell.length_b   1.000
_cell.length_c   1.000
_cell.angle_alpha   90.00
_cell.angle_beta   90.00
_cell.angle_gamma   90.00
#
_symmetry.space_group_name_H-M   'P 1'
#
loop_
_entity.id
_entity.type
_entity.pdbx_description
1 polymer ?
#
loop_
_entity_poly.entity_id
_entity_poly.type
_entity_poly.pdbx_seq_one_letter_code
_entity_poly.pdbx_strand_id
1 'polypeptide(L)'
;GNISARIYLHNRFSVNKQGWFPWVYEQCRIVKGMRILEIGCGDGTLWVDNIGQLAMTGKRNEFSGKKKNIYIELTDISEGMISDARRNIKKATESWKERDIDVSFRFRVASCEKTGAKDESYDLVIANHVLFYCKNVNKALDEIVRVLKPGGVLVCSTYGSRHMQEISRLVSGYDKRIALEADKLFEKFGLDNGDKILKKHFSDVE
;
A
#
# COMPACT_ATOMS: atom_id res chain seq x y z
N GLY A 1 14.86 -12.76 2.89
CA GLY A 1 14.52 -12.85 4.26
C GLY A 1 13.14 -13.38 4.56
N ASN A 2 12.67 -13.20 5.77
CA ASN A 2 11.41 -13.77 6.30
C ASN A 2 10.14 -13.35 5.54
N ILE A 3 10.10 -12.16 4.94
CA ILE A 3 8.93 -11.65 4.18
C ILE A 3 8.69 -12.50 2.93
N SER A 4 9.73 -12.82 2.17
CA SER A 4 9.60 -13.62 0.95
C SER A 4 9.06 -15.04 1.22
N ALA A 5 9.48 -15.64 2.34
CA ALA A 5 8.97 -16.95 2.76
C ALA A 5 7.47 -16.89 3.13
N ARG A 6 7.03 -15.84 3.82
CA ARG A 6 5.61 -15.62 4.15
C ARG A 6 4.77 -15.43 2.89
N ILE A 7 5.21 -14.58 1.95
CA ILE A 7 4.54 -14.37 0.66
C ILE A 7 4.43 -15.69 -0.10
N TYR A 8 5.51 -16.50 -0.15
CA TYR A 8 5.48 -17.82 -0.78
C TYR A 8 4.43 -18.75 -0.16
N LEU A 9 4.36 -18.82 1.18
CA LEU A 9 3.35 -19.63 1.88
C LEU A 9 1.92 -19.18 1.53
N HIS A 10 1.66 -17.88 1.57
CA HIS A 10 0.34 -17.33 1.19
C HIS A 10 -0.01 -17.67 -0.26
N ASN A 11 0.89 -17.45 -1.20
CA ASN A 11 0.64 -17.74 -2.62
C ASN A 11 0.41 -19.23 -2.88
N ARG A 12 1.10 -20.10 -2.14
CA ARG A 12 1.04 -21.57 -2.34
C ARG A 12 -0.20 -22.19 -1.70
N PHE A 13 -0.60 -21.73 -0.52
CA PHE A 13 -1.58 -22.40 0.33
C PHE A 13 -2.87 -21.61 0.57
N SER A 14 -2.95 -20.34 0.13
CA SER A 14 -4.17 -19.57 0.24
C SER A 14 -5.31 -20.22 -0.54
N VAL A 15 -6.46 -20.34 0.10
CA VAL A 15 -7.71 -20.77 -0.56
C VAL A 15 -8.35 -19.62 -1.34
N ASN A 16 -8.05 -18.37 -1.00
CA ASN A 16 -8.47 -17.21 -1.78
C ASN A 16 -7.63 -17.08 -3.05
N LYS A 17 -8.27 -17.24 -4.20
CA LYS A 17 -7.60 -17.21 -5.52
C LYS A 17 -7.38 -15.81 -6.06
N GLN A 18 -8.07 -14.80 -5.54
CA GLN A 18 -7.92 -13.41 -5.98
C GLN A 18 -6.51 -12.87 -5.67
N GLY A 19 -5.93 -13.30 -4.54
CA GLY A 19 -4.67 -12.76 -4.05
C GLY A 19 -4.83 -11.43 -3.34
N TRP A 20 -3.80 -11.08 -2.55
CA TRP A 20 -3.82 -9.91 -1.69
C TRP A 20 -3.76 -8.58 -2.46
N PHE A 21 -2.77 -8.43 -3.34
CA PHE A 21 -2.57 -7.16 -4.05
C PHE A 21 -3.67 -6.82 -5.06
N PRO A 22 -4.23 -7.77 -5.84
CA PRO A 22 -5.42 -7.52 -6.63
C PRO A 22 -6.62 -7.07 -5.79
N TRP A 23 -6.85 -7.69 -4.64
CA TRP A 23 -7.93 -7.27 -3.75
C TRP A 23 -7.72 -5.86 -3.19
N VAL A 24 -6.52 -5.52 -2.72
CA VAL A 24 -6.20 -4.15 -2.24
C VAL A 24 -6.39 -3.13 -3.37
N TYR A 25 -5.93 -3.45 -4.58
CA TYR A 25 -6.07 -2.57 -5.74
C TYR A 25 -7.54 -2.25 -6.06
N GLU A 26 -8.42 -3.23 -5.97
CA GLU A 26 -9.87 -3.04 -6.17
C GLU A 26 -10.47 -2.08 -5.13
N GLN A 27 -10.03 -2.17 -3.86
CA GLN A 27 -10.49 -1.25 -2.82
C GLN A 27 -10.08 0.21 -3.11
N CYS A 28 -9.01 0.41 -3.86
CA CYS A 28 -8.50 1.75 -4.21
C CYS A 28 -9.42 2.49 -5.21
N ARG A 29 -10.30 1.80 -5.94
CA ARG A 29 -11.27 2.38 -6.91
C ARG A 29 -10.64 3.44 -7.82
N ILE A 30 -9.46 3.13 -8.37
CA ILE A 30 -8.64 4.07 -9.14
C ILE A 30 -9.35 4.49 -10.43
N VAL A 31 -9.40 5.81 -10.66
CA VAL A 31 -9.96 6.40 -11.90
C VAL A 31 -8.97 7.36 -12.54
N LYS A 32 -9.23 7.69 -13.81
CA LYS A 32 -8.40 8.64 -14.58
C LYS A 32 -8.29 10.00 -13.90
N GLY A 33 -7.06 10.53 -13.92
CA GLY A 33 -6.74 11.84 -13.39
C GLY A 33 -6.45 11.87 -11.90
N MET A 34 -6.56 10.75 -11.20
CA MET A 34 -6.20 10.66 -9.78
C MET A 34 -4.72 10.91 -9.55
N ARG A 35 -4.43 11.57 -8.45
CA ARG A 35 -3.11 11.67 -7.84
C ARG A 35 -3.07 10.77 -6.63
N ILE A 36 -2.18 9.81 -6.63
CA ILE A 36 -2.11 8.72 -5.65
C ILE A 36 -0.75 8.78 -4.95
N LEU A 37 -0.75 8.67 -3.65
CA LEU A 37 0.45 8.48 -2.84
C LEU A 37 0.40 7.10 -2.19
N GLU A 38 1.41 6.28 -2.40
CA GLU A 38 1.61 5.06 -1.60
C GLU A 38 2.73 5.27 -0.59
N ILE A 39 2.43 5.01 0.67
CA ILE A 39 3.35 5.07 1.80
C ILE A 39 3.76 3.65 2.16
N GLY A 40 5.08 3.38 2.24
CA GLY A 40 5.59 2.04 2.49
C GLY A 40 5.34 1.10 1.33
N CYS A 41 5.68 1.53 0.10
CA CYS A 41 5.40 0.79 -1.13
C CYS A 41 6.20 -0.52 -1.28
N GLY A 42 7.20 -0.75 -0.42
CA GLY A 42 8.10 -1.89 -0.58
C GLY A 42 8.76 -1.91 -1.97
N ASP A 43 8.77 -3.07 -2.60
CA ASP A 43 9.33 -3.29 -3.94
C ASP A 43 8.36 -2.96 -5.10
N GLY A 44 7.20 -2.35 -4.80
CA GLY A 44 6.20 -1.93 -5.78
C GLY A 44 5.28 -3.05 -6.28
N THR A 45 5.23 -4.21 -5.60
CA THR A 45 4.44 -5.37 -6.02
C THR A 45 2.96 -5.05 -6.20
N LEU A 46 2.35 -4.17 -5.39
CA LEU A 46 0.95 -3.74 -5.58
C LEU A 46 0.68 -3.29 -7.02
N TRP A 47 1.59 -2.51 -7.59
CA TRP A 47 1.43 -1.97 -8.95
C TRP A 47 1.83 -2.98 -10.03
N VAL A 48 2.86 -3.77 -9.79
CA VAL A 48 3.33 -4.80 -10.72
C VAL A 48 2.25 -5.86 -10.95
N ASP A 49 1.64 -6.36 -9.89
CA ASP A 49 0.60 -7.38 -9.98
C ASP A 49 -0.69 -6.87 -10.65
N ASN A 50 -0.93 -5.55 -10.60
CA ASN A 50 -2.12 -4.91 -11.16
C ASN A 50 -1.82 -4.07 -12.41
N ILE A 51 -0.66 -4.23 -13.03
CA ILE A 51 -0.18 -3.39 -14.13
C ILE A 51 -1.11 -3.39 -15.34
N GLY A 52 -1.76 -4.53 -15.62
CA GLY A 52 -2.73 -4.67 -16.70
C GLY A 52 -4.00 -3.86 -16.45
N GLN A 53 -4.56 -3.92 -15.24
CA GLN A 53 -5.76 -3.15 -14.85
C GLN A 53 -5.45 -1.65 -14.85
N LEU A 54 -4.30 -1.25 -14.33
CA LEU A 54 -3.85 0.13 -14.34
C LEU A 54 -3.68 0.66 -15.77
N ALA A 55 -3.12 -0.14 -16.68
CA ALA A 55 -3.01 0.21 -18.10
C ALA A 55 -4.38 0.44 -18.75
N MET A 56 -5.36 -0.42 -18.45
CA MET A 56 -6.73 -0.26 -18.97
C MET A 56 -7.38 1.02 -18.45
N THR A 57 -7.22 1.33 -17.15
CA THR A 57 -7.71 2.58 -16.56
C THR A 57 -7.01 3.80 -17.17
N GLY A 58 -5.70 3.73 -17.40
CA GLY A 58 -4.88 4.82 -17.96
C GLY A 58 -4.96 4.99 -19.47
N LYS A 59 -5.59 4.08 -20.21
CA LYS A 59 -5.67 4.14 -21.69
C LYS A 59 -6.32 5.44 -22.14
N ARG A 60 -5.67 6.15 -23.07
CA ARG A 60 -6.22 7.37 -23.63
C ARG A 60 -7.53 7.11 -24.40
N ASN A 61 -8.49 7.99 -24.22
CA ASN A 61 -9.66 8.08 -25.12
C ASN A 61 -9.34 9.14 -26.17
N GLU A 62 -9.30 8.77 -27.42
CA GLU A 62 -9.04 9.65 -28.57
C GLU A 62 -10.05 10.81 -28.68
N PHE A 63 -11.26 10.63 -28.12
CA PHE A 63 -12.33 11.62 -28.12
C PHE A 63 -12.32 12.58 -26.93
N SER A 64 -11.42 12.40 -25.95
CA SER A 64 -11.34 13.24 -24.75
C SER A 64 -10.22 14.24 -24.91
N GLY A 65 -10.51 15.48 -25.27
CA GLY A 65 -9.53 16.55 -25.47
C GLY A 65 -8.71 16.98 -24.23
N LYS A 66 -8.88 16.33 -23.08
CA LYS A 66 -8.12 16.59 -21.84
C LYS A 66 -7.30 15.37 -21.44
N LYS A 67 -5.98 15.54 -21.36
CA LYS A 67 -5.09 14.57 -20.71
C LYS A 67 -5.47 14.45 -19.23
N LYS A 68 -5.92 13.27 -18.82
CA LYS A 68 -6.20 12.94 -17.42
C LYS A 68 -5.20 11.88 -16.96
N ASN A 69 -3.94 12.30 -16.76
CA ASN A 69 -2.87 11.42 -16.29
C ASN A 69 -3.18 10.90 -14.88
N ILE A 70 -3.01 9.60 -14.65
CA ILE A 70 -2.94 9.03 -13.33
C ILE A 70 -1.51 9.22 -12.82
N TYR A 71 -1.34 9.98 -11.75
CA TYR A 71 -0.06 10.23 -11.14
C TYR A 71 0.08 9.40 -9.87
N ILE A 72 1.12 8.58 -9.79
CA ILE A 72 1.37 7.68 -8.67
C ILE A 72 2.75 8.00 -8.09
N GLU A 73 2.77 8.40 -6.83
CA GLU A 73 4.01 8.59 -6.08
C GLU A 73 4.18 7.46 -5.08
N LEU A 74 5.30 6.74 -5.18
CA LEU A 74 5.66 5.64 -4.29
C LEU A 74 6.72 6.13 -3.30
N THR A 75 6.46 5.90 -2.02
CA THR A 75 7.40 6.26 -0.96
C THR A 75 7.66 5.07 -0.04
N ASP A 76 8.90 4.94 0.38
CA ASP A 76 9.34 4.00 1.41
C ASP A 76 10.49 4.63 2.20
N ILE A 77 10.69 4.22 3.44
CA ILE A 77 11.82 4.68 4.25
C ILE A 77 13.14 4.03 3.79
N SER A 78 13.07 2.87 3.13
CA SER A 78 14.19 2.11 2.62
C SER A 78 14.55 2.53 1.20
N GLU A 79 15.75 3.07 1.00
CA GLU A 79 16.29 3.38 -0.32
C GLU A 79 16.38 2.14 -1.22
N GLY A 80 16.71 0.98 -0.63
CA GLY A 80 16.75 -0.30 -1.34
C GLY A 80 15.38 -0.68 -1.91
N MET A 81 14.31 -0.55 -1.10
CA MET A 81 12.93 -0.80 -1.56
C MET A 81 12.53 0.15 -2.68
N ILE A 82 12.85 1.44 -2.58
CA ILE A 82 12.58 2.42 -3.64
C ILE A 82 13.34 2.08 -4.93
N SER A 83 14.58 1.62 -4.82
CA SER A 83 15.37 1.15 -5.98
C SER A 83 14.74 -0.06 -6.65
N ASP A 84 14.30 -1.05 -5.86
CA ASP A 84 13.63 -2.25 -6.32
C ASP A 84 12.28 -1.93 -6.97
N ALA A 85 11.45 -1.10 -6.32
CA ALA A 85 10.18 -0.65 -6.87
C ALA A 85 10.35 0.03 -8.24
N ARG A 86 11.32 0.93 -8.36
CA ARG A 86 11.64 1.60 -9.63
C ARG A 86 12.01 0.60 -10.72
N ARG A 87 12.88 -0.37 -10.42
CA ARG A 87 13.30 -1.40 -11.35
C ARG A 87 12.13 -2.27 -11.79
N ASN A 88 11.33 -2.75 -10.84
CA ASN A 88 10.23 -3.66 -11.09
C ASN A 88 9.13 -3.00 -11.92
N ILE A 89 8.73 -1.77 -11.57
CA ILE A 89 7.71 -1.02 -12.33
C ILE A 89 8.23 -0.64 -13.72
N LYS A 90 9.49 -0.22 -13.85
CA LYS A 90 10.09 0.06 -15.17
C LYS A 90 9.99 -1.16 -16.09
N LYS A 91 10.31 -2.35 -15.57
CA LYS A 91 10.20 -3.61 -16.33
C LYS A 91 8.74 -3.91 -16.69
N ALA A 92 7.82 -3.78 -15.75
CA ALA A 92 6.40 -4.06 -15.96
C ALA A 92 5.74 -3.10 -16.96
N THR A 93 6.21 -1.86 -17.05
CA THR A 93 5.68 -0.81 -17.96
C THR A 93 6.44 -0.71 -19.29
N GLU A 94 7.38 -1.57 -19.56
CA GLU A 94 8.22 -1.49 -20.77
C GLU A 94 7.41 -1.50 -22.07
N SER A 95 6.36 -2.35 -22.12
CA SER A 95 5.42 -2.44 -23.25
C SER A 95 4.50 -1.22 -23.39
N TRP A 96 4.47 -0.30 -22.42
CA TRP A 96 3.61 0.89 -22.47
C TRP A 96 4.14 1.96 -23.43
N LYS A 97 5.42 1.91 -23.79
CA LYS A 97 6.04 2.86 -24.71
C LYS A 97 5.34 2.92 -26.09
N GLU A 98 4.74 1.80 -26.51
CA GLU A 98 4.02 1.65 -27.78
C GLU A 98 2.50 1.79 -27.61
N ARG A 99 2.04 2.09 -26.39
CA ARG A 99 0.63 2.21 -26.05
C ARG A 99 0.34 3.58 -25.47
N ASP A 100 -0.81 4.14 -25.81
CA ASP A 100 -1.24 5.44 -25.32
C ASP A 100 -1.78 5.34 -23.88
N ILE A 101 -0.87 5.11 -22.92
CA ILE A 101 -1.19 4.96 -21.50
C ILE A 101 -0.76 6.22 -20.75
N ASP A 102 -1.72 6.88 -20.12
CA ASP A 102 -1.52 8.15 -19.41
C ASP A 102 -1.39 7.91 -17.90
N VAL A 103 -0.29 7.24 -17.52
CA VAL A 103 0.11 6.93 -16.15
C VAL A 103 1.55 7.34 -15.94
N SER A 104 1.85 7.97 -14.83
CA SER A 104 3.22 8.34 -14.45
C SER A 104 3.54 7.92 -13.02
N PHE A 105 4.78 7.48 -12.82
CA PHE A 105 5.30 7.06 -11.53
C PHE A 105 6.42 7.98 -11.06
N ARG A 106 6.39 8.31 -9.78
CA ARG A 106 7.48 8.97 -9.06
C ARG A 106 7.89 8.11 -7.87
N PHE A 107 9.18 8.13 -7.55
CA PHE A 107 9.77 7.32 -6.47
C PHE A 107 10.56 8.21 -5.54
N ARG A 108 10.34 8.10 -4.24
CA ARG A 108 11.02 8.93 -3.26
C ARG A 108 11.21 8.21 -1.93
N VAL A 109 12.39 8.36 -1.33
CA VAL A 109 12.62 7.94 0.05
C VAL A 109 11.94 8.93 0.99
N ALA A 110 11.02 8.46 1.81
CA ALA A 110 10.29 9.29 2.77
C ALA A 110 9.76 8.47 3.95
N SER A 111 9.58 9.12 5.10
CA SER A 111 8.89 8.54 6.26
C SER A 111 7.38 8.73 6.15
N CYS A 112 6.60 7.79 6.69
CA CYS A 112 5.16 7.91 6.84
C CYS A 112 4.74 9.15 7.67
N GLU A 113 5.56 9.56 8.62
CA GLU A 113 5.30 10.72 9.49
C GLU A 113 5.73 12.05 8.89
N LYS A 114 6.41 12.05 7.74
CA LYS A 114 6.87 13.22 7.01
C LYS A 114 7.11 12.84 5.55
N THR A 115 6.08 12.86 4.76
CA THR A 115 6.14 12.50 3.34
C THR A 115 6.88 13.54 2.49
N GLY A 116 6.93 14.81 2.94
CA GLY A 116 7.46 15.93 2.18
C GLY A 116 6.59 16.30 0.96
N ALA A 117 5.39 15.79 0.89
CA ALA A 117 4.39 16.18 -0.10
C ALA A 117 3.73 17.52 0.30
N LYS A 118 3.15 18.22 -0.69
CA LYS A 118 2.36 19.44 -0.44
C LYS A 118 1.02 19.08 0.17
N ASP A 119 0.44 20.02 0.89
CA ASP A 119 -0.91 19.91 1.41
C ASP A 119 -1.91 19.66 0.27
N GLU A 120 -2.97 18.95 0.56
CA GLU A 120 -4.11 18.71 -0.34
C GLU A 120 -3.70 18.32 -1.77
N SER A 121 -2.69 17.42 -1.89
CA SER A 121 -2.09 17.08 -3.19
C SER A 121 -2.62 15.79 -3.79
N TYR A 122 -3.23 14.91 -2.99
CA TYR A 122 -3.60 13.57 -3.42
C TYR A 122 -5.08 13.29 -3.23
N ASP A 123 -5.65 12.57 -4.20
CA ASP A 123 -7.03 12.07 -4.17
C ASP A 123 -7.12 10.78 -3.36
N LEU A 124 -6.03 10.01 -3.35
CA LEU A 124 -5.91 8.71 -2.66
C LEU A 124 -4.55 8.58 -2.01
N VAL A 125 -4.54 8.14 -0.75
CA VAL A 125 -3.34 7.65 -0.06
C VAL A 125 -3.52 6.16 0.23
N ILE A 126 -2.49 5.37 -0.07
CA ILE A 126 -2.45 3.93 0.22
C ILE A 126 -1.38 3.70 1.28
N ALA A 127 -1.75 2.97 2.35
CA ALA A 127 -0.86 2.59 3.44
C ALA A 127 -1.01 1.09 3.74
N ASN A 128 -0.51 0.25 2.81
CA ASN A 128 -0.69 -1.20 2.87
C ASN A 128 0.34 -1.86 3.80
N HIS A 129 -0.11 -2.39 4.93
CA HIS A 129 0.73 -3.04 5.95
C HIS A 129 1.91 -2.18 6.46
N VAL A 130 1.70 -0.89 6.68
CA VAL A 130 2.79 0.03 7.05
C VAL A 130 2.55 0.79 8.36
N LEU A 131 1.30 1.16 8.70
CA LEU A 131 1.03 2.07 9.82
C LEU A 131 1.52 1.56 11.17
N PHE A 132 1.48 0.27 11.41
CA PHE A 132 2.01 -0.33 12.64
C PHE A 132 3.55 -0.30 12.77
N TYR A 133 4.27 -0.01 11.69
CA TYR A 133 5.72 0.23 11.73
C TYR A 133 6.09 1.68 12.04
N CYS A 134 5.14 2.63 11.95
CA CYS A 134 5.40 4.03 12.26
C CYS A 134 5.80 4.18 13.74
N LYS A 135 6.70 5.12 14.03
CA LYS A 135 7.06 5.45 15.41
C LYS A 135 5.87 6.03 16.15
N ASN A 136 5.11 6.89 15.47
CA ASN A 136 3.89 7.51 15.98
C ASN A 136 2.79 7.43 14.91
N VAL A 137 1.81 6.55 15.12
CA VAL A 137 0.70 6.31 14.20
C VAL A 137 -0.15 7.58 14.02
N ASN A 138 -0.46 8.31 15.10
CA ASN A 138 -1.26 9.54 14.99
C ASN A 138 -0.56 10.59 14.13
N LYS A 139 0.75 10.76 14.31
CA LYS A 139 1.54 11.69 13.48
C LYS A 139 1.56 11.29 12.01
N ALA A 140 1.61 9.98 11.72
CA ALA A 140 1.49 9.49 10.35
C ALA A 140 0.10 9.75 9.77
N LEU A 141 -0.97 9.57 10.56
CA LEU A 141 -2.33 9.87 10.14
C LEU A 141 -2.57 11.37 9.95
N ASP A 142 -2.01 12.24 10.82
CA ASP A 142 -2.04 13.70 10.63
C ASP A 142 -1.37 14.11 9.31
N GLU A 143 -0.22 13.51 9.00
CA GLU A 143 0.48 13.74 7.73
C GLU A 143 -0.34 13.26 6.53
N ILE A 144 -1.00 12.10 6.65
CA ILE A 144 -1.89 11.57 5.61
C ILE A 144 -3.07 12.51 5.37
N VAL A 145 -3.73 12.98 6.43
CA VAL A 145 -4.83 13.95 6.33
C VAL A 145 -4.34 15.25 5.68
N ARG A 146 -3.16 15.76 6.06
CA ARG A 146 -2.60 16.99 5.48
C ARG A 146 -2.38 16.88 3.97
N VAL A 147 -1.92 15.75 3.48
CA VAL A 147 -1.61 15.57 2.04
C VAL A 147 -2.82 15.17 1.21
N LEU A 148 -3.89 14.64 1.83
CA LEU A 148 -5.14 14.35 1.16
C LEU A 148 -5.89 15.63 0.83
N LYS A 149 -6.48 15.70 -0.35
CA LYS A 149 -7.45 16.73 -0.73
C LYS A 149 -8.72 16.60 0.11
N PRO A 150 -9.53 17.66 0.24
CA PRO A 150 -10.88 17.54 0.75
C PRO A 150 -11.66 16.46 -0.03
N GLY A 151 -12.25 15.49 0.70
CA GLY A 151 -12.91 14.33 0.10
C GLY A 151 -11.97 13.25 -0.44
N GLY A 152 -10.65 13.38 -0.23
CA GLY A 152 -9.68 12.33 -0.54
C GLY A 152 -9.80 11.14 0.40
N VAL A 153 -9.32 9.98 -0.03
CA VAL A 153 -9.52 8.69 0.64
C VAL A 153 -8.19 8.10 1.10
N LEU A 154 -8.17 7.53 2.30
CA LEU A 154 -7.12 6.63 2.78
C LEU A 154 -7.58 5.18 2.61
N VAL A 155 -6.80 4.38 1.89
CA VAL A 155 -6.91 2.91 1.91
C VAL A 155 -5.73 2.37 2.70
N CYS A 156 -6.00 1.74 3.84
CA CYS A 156 -4.95 1.15 4.65
C CYS A 156 -5.29 -0.29 5.04
N SER A 157 -4.27 -1.07 5.31
CA SER A 157 -4.43 -2.44 5.77
C SER A 157 -3.56 -2.73 6.98
N THR A 158 -4.05 -3.67 7.78
CA THR A 158 -3.36 -4.16 8.98
C THR A 158 -3.76 -5.60 9.26
N TYR A 159 -3.25 -6.15 10.33
CA TYR A 159 -3.60 -7.47 10.84
C TYR A 159 -4.03 -7.40 12.31
N GLY A 160 -4.69 -8.44 12.79
CA GLY A 160 -5.17 -8.50 14.17
C GLY A 160 -4.42 -9.50 15.03
N SER A 161 -4.78 -9.55 16.31
CA SER A 161 -4.16 -10.41 17.33
C SER A 161 -4.22 -11.91 17.02
N ARG A 162 -5.12 -12.34 16.14
CA ARG A 162 -5.26 -13.75 15.72
C ARG A 162 -4.48 -14.13 14.46
N HIS A 163 -3.72 -13.18 13.89
CA HIS A 163 -2.92 -13.43 12.70
C HIS A 163 -1.92 -14.55 12.95
N MET A 164 -1.89 -15.57 12.08
CA MET A 164 -1.02 -16.77 12.16
C MET A 164 -1.06 -17.51 13.51
N GLN A 165 -2.17 -17.44 14.24
CA GLN A 165 -2.32 -18.00 15.59
C GLN A 165 -2.06 -19.51 15.62
N GLU A 166 -2.49 -20.25 14.59
CA GLU A 166 -2.28 -21.70 14.47
C GLU A 166 -0.79 -22.03 14.36
N ILE A 167 -0.06 -21.27 13.56
CA ILE A 167 1.39 -21.44 13.39
C ILE A 167 2.10 -21.07 14.69
N SER A 168 1.69 -19.97 15.35
CA SER A 168 2.22 -19.60 16.66
C SER A 168 2.04 -20.70 17.70
N ARG A 169 0.86 -21.36 17.74
CA ARG A 169 0.60 -22.48 18.65
C ARG A 169 1.47 -23.69 18.35
N LEU A 170 1.65 -24.04 17.07
CA LEU A 170 2.51 -25.16 16.67
C LEU A 170 3.95 -24.91 17.08
N VAL A 171 4.49 -23.74 16.79
CA VAL A 171 5.87 -23.38 17.08
C VAL A 171 6.12 -23.29 18.59
N SER A 172 5.22 -22.67 19.36
CA SER A 172 5.35 -22.59 20.82
C SER A 172 5.12 -23.94 21.52
N GLY A 173 4.39 -24.85 20.89
CA GLY A 173 4.26 -26.25 21.35
C GLY A 173 5.56 -27.03 21.18
N TYR A 174 6.37 -26.71 20.19
CA TYR A 174 7.68 -27.31 19.96
C TYR A 174 8.76 -26.67 20.86
N ASP A 175 8.85 -25.34 20.88
CA ASP A 175 9.77 -24.58 21.72
C ASP A 175 9.14 -23.27 22.19
N LYS A 176 8.84 -23.19 23.48
CA LYS A 176 8.22 -22.02 24.14
C LYS A 176 9.05 -20.74 24.06
N ARG A 177 10.34 -20.83 23.74
CA ARG A 177 11.23 -19.67 23.58
C ARG A 177 11.06 -18.97 22.22
N ILE A 178 10.40 -19.62 21.25
CA ILE A 178 10.18 -19.06 19.93
C ILE A 178 8.86 -18.29 19.94
N ALA A 179 8.93 -16.97 19.77
CA ALA A 179 7.80 -16.10 19.54
C ALA A 179 7.81 -15.63 18.07
N LEU A 180 6.74 -15.92 17.31
CA LEU A 180 6.64 -15.50 15.91
C LEU A 180 6.38 -14.00 15.76
N GLU A 181 5.78 -13.37 16.76
CA GLU A 181 5.45 -11.94 16.82
C GLU A 181 5.87 -11.35 18.15
N ALA A 182 7.21 -11.24 18.36
CA ALA A 182 7.76 -10.68 19.60
C ALA A 182 7.32 -9.22 19.82
N ASP A 183 7.14 -8.44 18.73
CA ASP A 183 6.91 -7.00 18.82
C ASP A 183 5.43 -6.60 18.92
N LYS A 184 4.48 -7.56 18.77
CA LYS A 184 3.03 -7.31 18.82
C LYS A 184 2.60 -6.00 18.13
N LEU A 185 3.07 -5.78 16.92
CA LEU A 185 2.87 -4.54 16.18
C LEU A 185 1.38 -4.18 15.99
N PHE A 186 0.49 -5.19 15.97
CA PHE A 186 -0.96 -4.99 15.92
C PHE A 186 -1.50 -4.20 17.13
N GLU A 187 -0.80 -4.16 18.27
CA GLU A 187 -1.20 -3.33 19.41
C GLU A 187 -1.05 -1.84 19.12
N LYS A 188 -0.13 -1.45 18.21
CA LYS A 188 0.04 -0.06 17.76
C LYS A 188 -1.05 0.35 16.77
N PHE A 189 -1.30 -0.49 15.78
CA PHE A 189 -2.34 -0.29 14.76
C PHE A 189 -2.74 -1.65 14.19
N GLY A 190 -3.85 -2.20 14.66
CA GLY A 190 -4.36 -3.51 14.29
C GLY A 190 -5.86 -3.51 14.06
N LEU A 191 -6.43 -4.66 13.70
CA LEU A 191 -7.87 -4.81 13.50
C LEU A 191 -8.68 -4.51 14.77
N ASP A 192 -8.08 -4.74 15.95
CA ASP A 192 -8.76 -4.58 17.24
C ASP A 192 -8.86 -3.11 17.70
N ASN A 193 -8.02 -2.21 17.16
CA ASN A 193 -7.92 -0.81 17.58
C ASN A 193 -7.91 0.21 16.43
N GLY A 194 -7.67 -0.24 15.21
CA GLY A 194 -7.47 0.62 14.03
C GLY A 194 -8.69 1.51 13.74
N ASP A 195 -9.90 0.96 13.78
CA ASP A 195 -11.14 1.72 13.59
C ASP A 195 -11.23 2.91 14.56
N LYS A 196 -10.99 2.67 15.85
CA LYS A 196 -11.01 3.73 16.88
C LYS A 196 -9.94 4.79 16.66
N ILE A 197 -8.76 4.38 16.14
CA ILE A 197 -7.68 5.31 15.84
C ILE A 197 -8.02 6.15 14.61
N LEU A 198 -8.52 5.50 13.53
CA LEU A 198 -8.88 6.18 12.29
C LEU A 198 -9.99 7.20 12.48
N LYS A 199 -11.03 6.90 13.27
CA LYS A 199 -12.15 7.79 13.59
C LYS A 199 -11.76 9.08 14.31
N LYS A 200 -10.52 9.21 14.79
CA LYS A 200 -10.01 10.48 15.33
C LYS A 200 -9.53 11.44 14.24
N HIS A 201 -9.23 10.93 13.04
CA HIS A 201 -8.62 11.66 11.93
C HIS A 201 -9.55 11.75 10.71
N PHE A 202 -10.48 10.80 10.55
CA PHE A 202 -11.39 10.70 9.41
C PHE A 202 -12.83 10.69 9.87
N SER A 203 -13.71 11.39 9.14
CA SER A 203 -15.14 11.49 9.44
C SER A 203 -15.91 10.21 9.09
N ASP A 204 -15.41 9.44 8.13
CA ASP A 204 -16.02 8.21 7.64
C ASP A 204 -14.97 7.10 7.58
N VAL A 205 -15.28 5.93 8.17
CA VAL A 205 -14.39 4.78 8.25
C VAL A 205 -15.22 3.52 8.01
N GLU A 206 -14.92 2.82 6.92
CA GLU A 206 -15.55 1.57 6.50
C GLU A 206 -14.66 0.34 6.81
#